data_d2083f19ee00f31509bf1d99f871240b
#
_entry.id   d2083f19ee00f31509bf1d99f871240b
#
_cell.length_a   1.000
_cell.length_b   1.000
_cell.length_c   1.000
_cell.angle_alpha   90.00
_cell.angle_beta   90.00
_cell.angle_gamma   90.00
#
_symmetry.space_group_name_H-M   'P 1'
#
loop_
_entity.id
_entity.type
_entity.pdbx_description
1 polymer ?
#
loop_
_entity_poly.entity_id
_entity_poly.type
_entity_poly.pdbx_seq_one_letter_code
_entity_poly.pdbx_strand_id
1 'polypeptide(L)'
;MARKKIIAGNWKMNMTPSEAVKLVETLKPLVQNDEVDVVFGVPAIDIVPVVEACKGTNIAVAAENMYFEEKGAYTGEIAPAMLVDAGVKYVILGHSERRDYFGETNEDVNKKVLKAFEHGITPIMCCGESLEQREQGITMDWIRQQVKVGLQNVTADQAKTMVIAYEPIWAIGTGKTATSEQAQEICKGIRDCVAEIYDTDTAAAIRIQYGGSVNAGNAAELFAMGDIDGGLVGGASPKPDFGKIVNYK
;
A
#
# COMPACT_ATOMS: atom_id res chain seq x y z
N MET A 1 -21.37 2.20 -7.01
CA MET A 1 -20.79 0.94 -7.50
C MET A 1 -19.79 0.42 -6.46
N ALA A 2 -19.63 -0.89 -6.30
CA ALA A 2 -18.62 -1.43 -5.40
C ALA A 2 -17.20 -1.07 -5.93
N ARG A 3 -16.30 -0.65 -5.05
CA ARG A 3 -14.89 -0.38 -5.40
C ARG A 3 -14.19 -1.70 -5.73
N LYS A 4 -13.38 -1.73 -6.79
CA LYS A 4 -12.56 -2.89 -7.13
C LYS A 4 -11.53 -3.12 -6.03
N LYS A 5 -11.44 -4.33 -5.53
CA LYS A 5 -10.46 -4.69 -4.50
C LYS A 5 -9.04 -4.60 -5.07
N ILE A 6 -8.07 -4.21 -4.21
CA ILE A 6 -6.66 -4.19 -4.53
C ILE A 6 -5.87 -4.95 -3.47
N ILE A 7 -5.11 -5.95 -3.89
CA ILE A 7 -4.29 -6.78 -3.01
C ILE A 7 -2.84 -6.59 -3.43
N ALA A 8 -2.11 -5.85 -2.61
CA ALA A 8 -0.71 -5.54 -2.81
C ALA A 8 0.15 -6.38 -1.86
N GLY A 9 1.11 -7.11 -2.41
CA GLY A 9 2.16 -7.76 -1.63
C GLY A 9 3.30 -6.77 -1.39
N ASN A 10 3.69 -6.55 -0.15
CA ASN A 10 4.91 -5.84 0.20
C ASN A 10 5.97 -6.88 0.58
N TRP A 11 6.93 -7.12 -0.30
CA TRP A 11 7.98 -8.12 -0.08
C TRP A 11 9.03 -7.66 0.93
N LYS A 12 9.09 -6.34 1.17
CA LYS A 12 10.05 -5.71 2.06
C LYS A 12 11.49 -6.04 1.61
N MET A 13 12.46 -6.02 2.51
CA MET A 13 13.85 -6.34 2.20
C MET A 13 14.07 -7.86 2.12
N ASN A 14 13.44 -8.49 1.14
CA ASN A 14 13.56 -9.93 0.88
C ASN A 14 13.76 -10.20 -0.62
N MET A 15 14.30 -11.35 -0.92
CA MET A 15 14.63 -11.87 -2.25
C MET A 15 15.85 -11.20 -2.89
N THR A 16 16.60 -12.01 -3.59
CA THR A 16 17.54 -11.57 -4.62
C THR A 16 16.83 -11.53 -5.96
N PRO A 17 17.34 -10.83 -6.99
CA PRO A 17 16.68 -10.77 -8.29
C PRO A 17 16.32 -12.13 -8.90
N SER A 18 17.19 -13.13 -8.73
CA SER A 18 16.93 -14.49 -9.22
C SER A 18 15.84 -15.22 -8.43
N GLU A 19 15.75 -14.99 -7.12
CA GLU A 19 14.68 -15.53 -6.27
C GLU A 19 13.35 -14.83 -6.55
N ALA A 20 13.38 -13.51 -6.76
CA ALA A 20 12.22 -12.70 -7.11
C ALA A 20 11.56 -13.20 -8.40
N VAL A 21 12.33 -13.43 -9.46
CA VAL A 21 11.81 -14.01 -10.72
C VAL A 21 11.19 -15.39 -10.48
N LYS A 22 11.85 -16.28 -9.73
CA LYS A 22 11.30 -17.61 -9.41
C LYS A 22 9.99 -17.53 -8.62
N LEU A 23 9.91 -16.58 -7.70
CA LEU A 23 8.69 -16.34 -6.92
C LEU A 23 7.56 -15.85 -7.83
N VAL A 24 7.83 -14.90 -8.74
CA VAL A 24 6.84 -14.45 -9.73
C VAL A 24 6.32 -15.62 -10.54
N GLU A 25 7.19 -16.47 -11.08
CA GLU A 25 6.76 -17.65 -11.86
C GLU A 25 5.88 -18.62 -11.04
N THR A 26 6.16 -18.73 -9.73
CA THR A 26 5.34 -19.54 -8.81
C THR A 26 3.97 -18.89 -8.54
N LEU A 27 3.92 -17.57 -8.38
CA LEU A 27 2.71 -16.85 -8.00
C LEU A 27 1.78 -16.55 -9.18
N LYS A 28 2.31 -16.31 -10.37
CA LYS A 28 1.53 -15.99 -11.57
C LYS A 28 0.27 -16.84 -11.75
N PRO A 29 0.34 -18.19 -11.77
CA PRO A 29 -0.84 -19.01 -11.96
C PRO A 29 -1.82 -18.98 -10.79
N LEU A 30 -1.37 -18.54 -9.62
CA LEU A 30 -2.16 -18.52 -8.39
C LEU A 30 -2.93 -17.20 -8.18
N VAL A 31 -2.53 -16.12 -8.86
CA VAL A 31 -3.05 -14.76 -8.64
C VAL A 31 -3.79 -14.20 -9.86
N GLN A 32 -4.15 -15.05 -10.83
CA GLN A 32 -4.96 -14.65 -11.99
C GLN A 32 -6.41 -14.43 -11.55
N ASN A 33 -6.77 -13.15 -11.35
CA ASN A 33 -8.10 -12.76 -10.91
C ASN A 33 -8.44 -11.37 -11.46
N ASP A 34 -9.34 -11.29 -12.41
CA ASP A 34 -9.74 -10.03 -13.07
C ASP A 34 -10.63 -9.14 -12.16
N GLU A 35 -11.20 -9.71 -11.09
CA GLU A 35 -12.03 -8.98 -10.13
C GLU A 35 -11.19 -8.20 -9.10
N VAL A 36 -9.87 -8.44 -9.07
CA VAL A 36 -8.94 -7.87 -8.10
C VAL A 36 -7.75 -7.24 -8.83
N ASP A 37 -7.31 -6.07 -8.41
CA ASP A 37 -6.02 -5.53 -8.81
C ASP A 37 -4.93 -6.18 -7.97
N VAL A 38 -4.01 -6.90 -8.61
CA VAL A 38 -2.89 -7.58 -7.96
C VAL A 38 -1.62 -6.75 -8.16
N VAL A 39 -0.92 -6.46 -7.06
CA VAL A 39 0.28 -5.64 -7.07
C VAL A 39 1.41 -6.36 -6.32
N PHE A 40 2.61 -6.41 -6.90
CA PHE A 40 3.82 -6.86 -6.22
C PHE A 40 4.69 -5.65 -5.90
N GLY A 41 4.80 -5.31 -4.61
CA GLY A 41 5.72 -4.31 -4.07
C GLY A 41 7.05 -4.98 -3.76
N VAL A 42 8.11 -4.57 -4.45
CA VAL A 42 9.39 -5.25 -4.46
C VAL A 42 10.57 -4.29 -4.18
N PRO A 43 11.69 -4.78 -3.62
CA PRO A 43 12.91 -4.00 -3.50
C PRO A 43 13.36 -3.39 -4.82
N ALA A 44 14.03 -2.24 -4.75
CA ALA A 44 14.44 -1.49 -5.95
C ALA A 44 15.30 -2.33 -6.92
N ILE A 45 16.17 -3.22 -6.39
CA ILE A 45 17.03 -4.10 -7.20
C ILE A 45 16.22 -5.15 -7.97
N ASP A 46 15.01 -5.47 -7.54
CA ASP A 46 14.16 -6.51 -8.12
C ASP A 46 13.13 -5.96 -9.12
N ILE A 47 12.95 -4.62 -9.19
CA ILE A 47 11.91 -3.99 -10.01
C ILE A 47 12.00 -4.44 -11.47
N VAL A 48 13.13 -4.23 -12.11
CA VAL A 48 13.28 -4.51 -13.55
C VAL A 48 13.04 -5.99 -13.87
N PRO A 49 13.70 -6.97 -13.20
CA PRO A 49 13.45 -8.38 -13.48
C PRO A 49 12.03 -8.83 -13.14
N VAL A 50 11.38 -8.27 -12.12
CA VAL A 50 9.98 -8.59 -11.77
C VAL A 50 9.01 -7.99 -12.78
N VAL A 51 9.21 -6.75 -13.22
CA VAL A 51 8.38 -6.15 -14.29
C VAL A 51 8.45 -7.00 -15.55
N GLU A 52 9.65 -7.43 -15.95
CA GLU A 52 9.82 -8.31 -17.12
C GLU A 52 9.10 -9.64 -16.94
N ALA A 53 9.24 -10.25 -15.77
CA ALA A 53 8.59 -11.52 -15.44
C ALA A 53 7.06 -11.41 -15.38
N CYS A 54 6.50 -10.25 -15.07
CA CYS A 54 5.05 -10.02 -15.01
C CYS A 54 4.42 -9.64 -16.36
N LYS A 55 5.19 -9.48 -17.44
CA LYS A 55 4.65 -9.14 -18.76
C LYS A 55 3.58 -10.15 -19.24
N GLY A 56 2.52 -9.63 -19.82
CA GLY A 56 1.39 -10.44 -20.31
C GLY A 56 0.45 -10.95 -19.22
N THR A 57 0.59 -10.46 -17.98
CA THR A 57 -0.29 -10.77 -16.85
C THR A 57 -1.06 -9.53 -16.39
N ASN A 58 -2.02 -9.70 -15.49
CA ASN A 58 -2.73 -8.62 -14.79
C ASN A 58 -1.97 -8.09 -13.56
N ILE A 59 -0.75 -8.55 -13.30
CA ILE A 59 0.04 -8.17 -12.14
C ILE A 59 0.75 -6.85 -12.42
N ALA A 60 0.52 -5.85 -11.58
CA ALA A 60 1.27 -4.61 -11.56
C ALA A 60 2.43 -4.68 -10.57
N VAL A 61 3.49 -3.92 -10.83
CA VAL A 61 4.64 -3.83 -9.93
C VAL A 61 4.64 -2.47 -9.23
N ALA A 62 4.91 -2.49 -7.92
CA ALA A 62 5.12 -1.32 -7.10
C ALA A 62 6.58 -1.24 -6.63
N ALA A 63 7.09 -0.02 -6.54
CA ALA A 63 8.28 0.26 -5.74
C ALA A 63 7.92 0.36 -4.25
N GLU A 64 8.81 -0.03 -3.36
CA GLU A 64 8.61 0.06 -1.90
C GLU A 64 8.95 1.44 -1.33
N ASN A 65 9.50 2.32 -2.15
CA ASN A 65 9.79 3.72 -1.87
C ASN A 65 10.21 4.45 -3.16
N MET A 66 10.20 5.79 -3.12
CA MET A 66 10.91 6.66 -4.06
C MET A 66 11.28 7.95 -3.37
N TYR A 67 12.21 8.72 -3.95
CA TYR A 67 12.50 10.07 -3.51
C TYR A 67 11.61 11.09 -4.25
N PHE A 68 11.55 12.31 -3.75
CA PHE A 68 10.70 13.39 -4.32
C PHE A 68 11.47 14.34 -5.22
N GLU A 69 12.78 14.15 -5.39
CA GLU A 69 13.59 14.96 -6.30
C GLU A 69 13.75 14.25 -7.65
N GLU A 70 13.83 15.04 -8.71
CA GLU A 70 13.95 14.53 -10.08
C GLU A 70 15.31 13.89 -10.35
N LYS A 71 16.36 14.48 -9.80
CA LYS A 71 17.76 14.06 -9.91
C LYS A 71 18.63 14.87 -8.97
N GLY A 72 19.84 14.42 -8.72
CA GLY A 72 20.81 15.22 -7.97
C GLY A 72 21.71 14.41 -7.04
N ALA A 73 22.30 15.11 -6.08
CA ALA A 73 23.26 14.56 -5.12
C ALA A 73 22.52 13.88 -3.94
N TYR A 74 21.76 12.84 -4.24
CA TYR A 74 20.97 12.06 -3.28
C TYR A 74 21.41 10.59 -3.36
N THR A 75 22.64 10.32 -2.99
CA THR A 75 23.26 8.98 -3.13
C THR A 75 22.41 7.90 -2.44
N GLY A 76 21.97 6.91 -3.21
CA GLY A 76 21.16 5.78 -2.75
C GLY A 76 19.65 5.94 -2.99
N GLU A 77 19.16 7.14 -3.32
CA GLU A 77 17.74 7.38 -3.61
C GLU A 77 17.37 7.02 -5.07
N ILE A 78 16.09 6.72 -5.25
CA ILE A 78 15.49 6.38 -6.55
C ILE A 78 14.55 7.50 -6.97
N ALA A 79 14.85 8.16 -8.09
CA ALA A 79 13.99 9.18 -8.64
C ALA A 79 12.73 8.61 -9.31
N PRO A 80 11.61 9.36 -9.35
CA PRO A 80 10.36 8.90 -9.98
C PRO A 80 10.52 8.49 -11.44
N ALA A 81 11.29 9.27 -12.22
CA ALA A 81 11.55 8.95 -13.63
C ALA A 81 12.26 7.59 -13.82
N MET A 82 13.11 7.16 -12.88
CA MET A 82 13.74 5.84 -12.91
C MET A 82 12.71 4.72 -12.74
N LEU A 83 11.70 4.93 -11.90
CA LEU A 83 10.61 3.98 -11.68
C LEU A 83 9.68 3.88 -12.89
N VAL A 84 9.37 5.02 -13.52
CA VAL A 84 8.56 5.06 -14.75
C VAL A 84 9.26 4.29 -15.87
N ASP A 85 10.54 4.54 -16.10
CA ASP A 85 11.35 3.86 -17.12
C ASP A 85 11.42 2.35 -16.86
N ALA A 86 11.52 1.95 -15.59
CA ALA A 86 11.49 0.55 -15.17
C ALA A 86 10.11 -0.11 -15.29
N GLY A 87 9.04 0.63 -15.59
CA GLY A 87 7.69 0.10 -15.80
C GLY A 87 6.83 -0.02 -14.55
N VAL A 88 7.22 0.62 -13.44
CA VAL A 88 6.46 0.64 -12.18
C VAL A 88 5.12 1.35 -12.36
N LYS A 89 4.06 0.83 -11.74
CA LYS A 89 2.71 1.40 -11.76
C LYS A 89 2.26 1.98 -10.42
N TYR A 90 2.77 1.44 -9.33
CA TYR A 90 2.43 1.86 -7.98
C TYR A 90 3.69 2.15 -7.17
N VAL A 91 3.55 2.92 -6.10
CA VAL A 91 4.63 3.12 -5.12
C VAL A 91 4.06 3.11 -3.71
N ILE A 92 4.67 2.35 -2.81
CA ILE A 92 4.35 2.34 -1.38
C ILE A 92 5.12 3.49 -0.73
N LEU A 93 4.40 4.38 -0.05
CA LEU A 93 4.96 5.59 0.55
C LEU A 93 4.57 5.72 2.02
N GLY A 94 5.52 6.09 2.87
CA GLY A 94 5.26 6.29 4.29
C GLY A 94 4.98 5.01 5.06
N HIS A 95 5.45 3.84 4.60
CA HIS A 95 5.34 2.59 5.35
C HIS A 95 5.90 2.76 6.77
N SER A 96 5.28 2.14 7.77
CA SER A 96 5.66 2.26 9.18
C SER A 96 7.15 2.04 9.43
N GLU A 97 7.76 1.04 8.81
CA GLU A 97 9.20 0.76 8.93
C GLU A 97 10.06 1.94 8.45
N ARG A 98 9.63 2.67 7.41
CA ARG A 98 10.37 3.84 6.94
C ARG A 98 10.23 5.03 7.86
N ARG A 99 9.07 5.19 8.49
CA ARG A 99 8.85 6.21 9.51
C ARG A 99 9.68 5.94 10.75
N ASP A 100 9.67 4.68 11.22
CA ASP A 100 10.31 4.29 12.47
C ASP A 100 11.84 4.18 12.35
N TYR A 101 12.36 3.57 11.28
CA TYR A 101 13.79 3.28 11.15
C TYR A 101 14.57 4.32 10.35
N PHE A 102 13.89 5.05 9.46
CA PHE A 102 14.54 5.99 8.54
C PHE A 102 14.06 7.44 8.72
N GLY A 103 13.21 7.70 9.72
CA GLY A 103 12.77 9.05 10.07
C GLY A 103 11.90 9.74 9.01
N GLU A 104 11.19 8.96 8.17
CA GLU A 104 10.32 9.52 7.12
C GLU A 104 9.13 10.25 7.75
N THR A 105 9.01 11.56 7.47
CA THR A 105 7.98 12.43 8.05
C THR A 105 6.70 12.43 7.20
N ASN A 106 5.61 12.98 7.75
CA ASN A 106 4.36 13.14 6.99
C ASN A 106 4.56 14.10 5.80
N GLU A 107 5.38 15.12 5.97
CA GLU A 107 5.74 16.11 4.96
C GLU A 107 6.55 15.47 3.82
N ASP A 108 7.48 14.56 4.14
CA ASP A 108 8.22 13.81 3.12
C ASP A 108 7.29 12.88 2.34
N VAL A 109 6.39 12.21 3.04
CA VAL A 109 5.36 11.36 2.39
C VAL A 109 4.49 12.19 1.46
N ASN A 110 4.04 13.38 1.88
CA ASN A 110 3.25 14.27 1.03
C ASN A 110 4.02 14.68 -0.25
N LYS A 111 5.28 15.12 -0.12
CA LYS A 111 6.12 15.44 -1.28
C LYS A 111 6.22 14.26 -2.26
N LYS A 112 6.40 13.05 -1.73
CA LYS A 112 6.46 11.84 -2.54
C LYS A 112 5.12 11.52 -3.21
N VAL A 113 3.99 11.70 -2.52
CA VAL A 113 2.65 11.50 -3.08
C VAL A 113 2.41 12.45 -4.27
N LEU A 114 2.71 13.74 -4.08
CA LEU A 114 2.58 14.73 -5.16
C LEU A 114 3.47 14.37 -6.35
N LYS A 115 4.72 14.00 -6.07
CA LYS A 115 5.68 13.63 -7.10
C LYS A 115 5.29 12.33 -7.83
N ALA A 116 4.69 11.37 -7.14
CA ALA A 116 4.15 10.15 -7.79
C ALA A 116 3.07 10.51 -8.81
N PHE A 117 2.14 11.41 -8.47
CA PHE A 117 1.12 11.87 -9.40
C PHE A 117 1.68 12.63 -10.59
N GLU A 118 2.69 13.48 -10.40
CA GLU A 118 3.37 14.19 -11.49
C GLU A 118 3.95 13.22 -12.53
N HIS A 119 4.37 12.05 -12.10
CA HIS A 119 4.95 11.01 -12.95
C HIS A 119 3.98 9.89 -13.36
N GLY A 120 2.70 10.02 -13.03
CA GLY A 120 1.68 9.01 -13.37
C GLY A 120 1.84 7.68 -12.64
N ILE A 121 2.51 7.67 -11.49
CA ILE A 121 2.63 6.51 -10.59
C ILE A 121 1.52 6.61 -9.54
N THR A 122 0.77 5.55 -9.32
CA THR A 122 -0.29 5.51 -8.31
C THR A 122 0.31 5.31 -6.91
N PRO A 123 0.16 6.27 -5.96
CA PRO A 123 0.65 6.08 -4.61
C PRO A 123 -0.25 5.13 -3.79
N ILE A 124 0.40 4.27 -3.00
CA ILE A 124 -0.18 3.54 -1.87
C ILE A 124 0.40 4.21 -0.62
N MET A 125 -0.34 5.14 -0.04
CA MET A 125 0.10 5.93 1.10
C MET A 125 -0.24 5.20 2.40
N CYS A 126 0.77 4.87 3.19
CA CYS A 126 0.62 4.20 4.48
C CYS A 126 0.40 5.18 5.63
N CYS A 127 -0.52 4.84 6.52
CA CYS A 127 -0.76 5.51 7.79
C CYS A 127 -1.10 4.49 8.87
N GLY A 128 -0.84 4.82 10.13
CA GLY A 128 -1.13 3.91 11.22
C GLY A 128 -0.60 4.44 12.57
N GLU A 129 -1.08 3.81 13.63
CA GLU A 129 -0.76 4.16 15.01
C GLU A 129 0.08 3.08 15.70
N SER A 130 0.91 3.50 16.64
CA SER A 130 1.61 2.63 17.58
C SER A 130 0.66 2.08 18.66
N LEU A 131 1.13 1.06 19.41
CA LEU A 131 0.39 0.56 20.57
C LEU A 131 0.17 1.64 21.61
N GLU A 132 1.17 2.46 21.87
CA GLU A 132 1.08 3.56 22.83
C GLU A 132 -0.02 4.56 22.47
N GLN A 133 -0.07 5.00 21.19
CA GLN A 133 -1.11 5.91 20.70
C GLN A 133 -2.51 5.30 20.80
N ARG A 134 -2.63 3.99 20.57
CA ARG A 134 -3.87 3.27 20.72
C ARG A 134 -4.32 3.21 22.18
N GLU A 135 -3.42 2.88 23.11
CA GLU A 135 -3.70 2.82 24.53
C GLU A 135 -4.04 4.20 25.12
N GLN A 136 -3.47 5.27 24.58
CA GLN A 136 -3.81 6.65 24.91
C GLN A 136 -5.17 7.09 24.35
N GLY A 137 -5.81 6.30 23.48
CA GLY A 137 -7.09 6.64 22.87
C GLY A 137 -7.03 7.72 21.76
N ILE A 138 -5.84 8.00 21.23
CA ILE A 138 -5.61 9.04 20.20
C ILE A 138 -5.44 8.48 18.78
N THR A 139 -5.79 7.22 18.55
CA THR A 139 -5.65 6.53 17.25
C THR A 139 -6.16 7.38 16.09
N MET A 140 -7.41 7.85 16.17
CA MET A 140 -7.99 8.60 15.06
C MET A 140 -7.40 9.99 14.89
N ASP A 141 -7.01 10.67 15.96
CA ASP A 141 -6.34 11.98 15.88
C ASP A 141 -4.99 11.85 15.17
N TRP A 142 -4.23 10.81 15.51
CA TRP A 142 -2.94 10.50 14.89
C TRP A 142 -3.09 10.16 13.41
N ILE A 143 -3.98 9.25 13.06
CA ILE A 143 -4.23 8.84 11.66
C ILE A 143 -4.76 10.01 10.84
N ARG A 144 -5.70 10.81 11.38
CA ARG A 144 -6.21 12.00 10.70
C ARG A 144 -5.11 13.01 10.41
N GLN A 145 -4.14 13.20 11.31
CA GLN A 145 -2.98 14.05 11.07
C GLN A 145 -2.15 13.51 9.89
N GLN A 146 -1.84 12.22 9.88
CA GLN A 146 -1.08 11.59 8.78
C GLN A 146 -1.81 11.72 7.44
N VAL A 147 -3.12 11.46 7.41
CA VAL A 147 -3.93 11.56 6.20
C VAL A 147 -4.03 13.01 5.71
N LYS A 148 -4.32 13.97 6.60
CA LYS A 148 -4.47 15.39 6.23
C LYS A 148 -3.15 15.99 5.70
N VAL A 149 -2.02 15.68 6.34
CA VAL A 149 -0.72 16.14 5.86
C VAL A 149 -0.34 15.43 4.56
N GLY A 150 -0.51 14.11 4.49
CA GLY A 150 -0.18 13.32 3.30
C GLY A 150 -0.99 13.71 2.05
N LEU A 151 -2.22 14.21 2.24
CA LEU A 151 -3.10 14.67 1.15
C LEU A 151 -3.03 16.18 0.87
N GLN A 152 -2.14 16.91 1.54
CA GLN A 152 -2.00 18.36 1.31
C GLN A 152 -1.64 18.63 -0.16
N ASN A 153 -2.38 19.54 -0.79
CA ASN A 153 -2.24 19.90 -2.22
C ASN A 153 -2.52 18.77 -3.23
N VAL A 154 -2.99 17.62 -2.79
CA VAL A 154 -3.51 16.57 -3.70
C VAL A 154 -4.91 16.99 -4.13
N THR A 155 -5.21 16.94 -5.43
CA THR A 155 -6.55 17.28 -5.94
C THR A 155 -7.55 16.16 -5.67
N ALA A 156 -8.85 16.47 -5.66
CA ALA A 156 -9.90 15.47 -5.49
C ALA A 156 -9.82 14.35 -6.56
N ASP A 157 -9.52 14.70 -7.81
CA ASP A 157 -9.40 13.72 -8.89
C ASP A 157 -8.18 12.81 -8.72
N GLN A 158 -7.06 13.32 -8.23
CA GLN A 158 -5.91 12.51 -7.85
C GLN A 158 -6.26 11.57 -6.68
N ALA A 159 -6.89 12.11 -5.62
CA ALA A 159 -7.28 11.33 -4.45
C ALA A 159 -8.20 10.15 -4.80
N LYS A 160 -9.11 10.29 -5.76
CA LYS A 160 -9.97 9.20 -6.26
C LYS A 160 -9.18 8.01 -6.83
N THR A 161 -7.97 8.23 -7.30
CA THR A 161 -7.16 7.20 -7.98
C THR A 161 -6.13 6.53 -7.10
N MET A 162 -5.76 7.13 -5.97
CA MET A 162 -4.76 6.58 -5.05
C MET A 162 -5.33 5.51 -4.12
N VAL A 163 -4.43 4.97 -3.32
CA VAL A 163 -4.75 4.00 -2.25
C VAL A 163 -4.21 4.53 -0.93
N ILE A 164 -4.98 4.38 0.15
CA ILE A 164 -4.48 4.56 1.52
C ILE A 164 -4.41 3.18 2.17
N ALA A 165 -3.26 2.85 2.78
CA ALA A 165 -3.07 1.61 3.51
C ALA A 165 -3.02 1.90 5.02
N TYR A 166 -3.98 1.36 5.75
CA TYR A 166 -4.01 1.45 7.21
C TYR A 166 -3.17 0.34 7.83
N GLU A 167 -2.14 0.72 8.56
CA GLU A 167 -1.22 -0.18 9.25
C GLU A 167 -1.36 -0.05 10.77
N PRO A 168 -2.11 -0.93 11.47
CA PRO A 168 -2.02 -1.02 12.93
C PRO A 168 -0.61 -1.52 13.30
N ILE A 169 0.34 -0.60 13.60
CA ILE A 169 1.76 -0.93 13.78
C ILE A 169 1.94 -1.97 14.90
N TRP A 170 1.10 -1.89 15.93
CA TRP A 170 1.05 -2.85 17.04
C TRP A 170 0.66 -4.29 16.64
N ALA A 171 0.10 -4.47 15.44
CA ALA A 171 -0.30 -5.77 14.89
C ALA A 171 0.61 -6.26 13.76
N ILE A 172 1.69 -5.52 13.42
CA ILE A 172 2.62 -5.91 12.35
C ILE A 172 3.75 -6.74 12.95
N GLY A 173 3.85 -8.02 12.56
CA GLY A 173 4.96 -8.90 12.97
C GLY A 173 4.97 -9.29 14.46
N THR A 174 3.96 -8.92 15.22
CA THR A 174 3.88 -9.16 16.68
C THR A 174 3.12 -10.42 17.07
N GLY A 175 2.46 -11.07 16.10
CA GLY A 175 1.51 -12.16 16.37
C GLY A 175 0.13 -11.69 16.85
N LYS A 176 -0.05 -10.39 17.12
CA LYS A 176 -1.37 -9.79 17.37
C LYS A 176 -2.04 -9.47 16.04
N THR A 177 -3.36 -9.53 16.00
CA THR A 177 -4.16 -9.18 14.82
C THR A 177 -5.31 -8.29 15.28
N ALA A 178 -5.56 -7.19 14.59
CA ALA A 178 -6.79 -6.45 14.80
C ALA A 178 -7.98 -7.30 14.37
N THR A 179 -9.12 -7.19 15.06
CA THR A 179 -10.36 -7.81 14.57
C THR A 179 -10.83 -7.12 13.30
N SER A 180 -11.68 -7.78 12.52
CA SER A 180 -12.23 -7.21 11.30
C SER A 180 -13.04 -5.92 11.59
N GLU A 181 -13.73 -5.86 12.74
CA GLU A 181 -14.47 -4.68 13.19
C GLU A 181 -13.53 -3.54 13.57
N GLN A 182 -12.43 -3.82 14.26
CA GLN A 182 -11.41 -2.81 14.59
C GLN A 182 -10.76 -2.24 13.32
N ALA A 183 -10.45 -3.09 12.36
CA ALA A 183 -9.92 -2.67 11.06
C ALA A 183 -10.94 -1.83 10.29
N GLN A 184 -12.21 -2.25 10.27
CA GLN A 184 -13.33 -1.53 9.65
C GLN A 184 -13.53 -0.15 10.26
N GLU A 185 -13.53 -0.04 11.58
CA GLU A 185 -13.71 1.23 12.30
C GLU A 185 -12.68 2.27 11.84
N ILE A 186 -11.41 1.89 11.79
CA ILE A 186 -10.34 2.81 11.41
C ILE A 186 -10.38 3.11 9.90
N CYS A 187 -10.58 2.10 9.05
CA CYS A 187 -10.72 2.33 7.61
C CYS A 187 -11.91 3.26 7.29
N LYS A 188 -13.03 3.10 8.01
CA LYS A 188 -14.16 4.04 7.93
C LYS A 188 -13.75 5.45 8.37
N GLY A 189 -13.06 5.59 9.49
CA GLY A 189 -12.57 6.88 9.99
C GLY A 189 -11.61 7.57 9.00
N ILE A 190 -10.77 6.81 8.29
CA ILE A 190 -9.94 7.34 7.20
C ILE A 190 -10.82 7.85 6.06
N ARG A 191 -11.85 7.08 5.65
CA ARG A 191 -12.78 7.49 4.60
C ARG A 191 -13.56 8.74 4.98
N ASP A 192 -14.04 8.82 6.21
CA ASP A 192 -14.72 10.01 6.74
C ASP A 192 -13.78 11.23 6.72
N CYS A 193 -12.49 11.04 7.07
CA CYS A 193 -11.47 12.09 6.97
C CYS A 193 -11.27 12.58 5.53
N VAL A 194 -11.25 11.68 4.55
CA VAL A 194 -11.18 12.04 3.12
C VAL A 194 -12.43 12.82 2.69
N ALA A 195 -13.62 12.44 3.17
CA ALA A 195 -14.86 13.17 2.91
C ALA A 195 -14.84 14.61 3.46
N GLU A 196 -14.22 14.81 4.62
CA GLU A 196 -14.02 16.14 5.20
C GLU A 196 -13.01 17.01 4.42
N ILE A 197 -11.95 16.39 3.87
CA ILE A 197 -10.93 17.11 3.09
C ILE A 197 -11.48 17.54 1.73
N TYR A 198 -12.27 16.70 1.09
CA TYR A 198 -12.78 16.89 -0.27
C TYR A 198 -14.32 16.89 -0.30
N ASP A 199 -14.89 15.71 -0.50
CA ASP A 199 -16.32 15.44 -0.60
C ASP A 199 -16.62 13.94 -0.47
N THR A 200 -17.92 13.61 -0.40
CA THR A 200 -18.39 12.21 -0.28
C THR A 200 -18.10 11.38 -1.53
N ASP A 201 -18.07 11.98 -2.71
CA ASP A 201 -17.82 11.27 -3.96
C ASP A 201 -16.34 10.84 -4.06
N THR A 202 -15.43 11.72 -3.65
CA THR A 202 -14.01 11.42 -3.55
C THR A 202 -13.75 10.32 -2.53
N ALA A 203 -14.37 10.43 -1.35
CA ALA A 203 -14.28 9.43 -0.30
C ALA A 203 -14.87 8.06 -0.72
N ALA A 204 -15.94 8.08 -1.52
CA ALA A 204 -16.53 6.86 -2.07
C ALA A 204 -15.66 6.20 -3.16
N ALA A 205 -14.82 6.95 -3.84
CA ALA A 205 -13.97 6.44 -4.92
C ALA A 205 -12.60 5.94 -4.44
N ILE A 206 -11.98 6.60 -3.45
CA ILE A 206 -10.66 6.20 -2.93
C ILE A 206 -10.69 4.79 -2.36
N ARG A 207 -9.63 4.02 -2.62
CA ARG A 207 -9.49 2.67 -2.07
C ARG A 207 -8.68 2.69 -0.78
N ILE A 208 -9.15 1.92 0.22
CA ILE A 208 -8.48 1.80 1.52
C ILE A 208 -8.14 0.34 1.75
N GLN A 209 -6.85 0.06 1.93
CA GLN A 209 -6.33 -1.26 2.25
C GLN A 209 -6.15 -1.42 3.77
N TYR A 210 -6.34 -2.63 4.26
CA TYR A 210 -5.85 -3.03 5.57
C TYR A 210 -4.42 -3.58 5.44
N GLY A 211 -3.48 -2.98 6.16
CA GLY A 211 -2.05 -3.30 6.12
C GLY A 211 -1.51 -4.01 7.37
N GLY A 212 -2.39 -4.47 8.26
CA GLY A 212 -2.01 -5.34 9.38
C GLY A 212 -1.78 -6.78 8.94
N SER A 213 -1.93 -7.72 9.89
CA SER A 213 -1.73 -9.14 9.60
C SER A 213 -2.86 -9.72 8.75
N VAL A 214 -2.66 -9.78 7.44
CA VAL A 214 -3.56 -10.44 6.47
C VAL A 214 -3.01 -11.81 6.11
N ASN A 215 -3.86 -12.83 6.13
CA ASN A 215 -3.55 -14.20 5.75
C ASN A 215 -4.75 -14.88 5.09
N ALA A 216 -4.57 -16.09 4.58
CA ALA A 216 -5.63 -16.84 3.90
C ALA A 216 -6.86 -17.15 4.79
N GLY A 217 -6.68 -17.18 6.12
CA GLY A 217 -7.77 -17.49 7.06
C GLY A 217 -8.65 -16.30 7.43
N ASN A 218 -8.17 -15.05 7.28
CA ASN A 218 -8.91 -13.85 7.66
C ASN A 218 -9.24 -12.92 6.47
N ALA A 219 -8.68 -13.17 5.30
CA ALA A 219 -8.85 -12.31 4.14
C ALA A 219 -10.32 -12.15 3.72
N ALA A 220 -11.10 -13.23 3.71
CA ALA A 220 -12.50 -13.21 3.32
C ALA A 220 -13.34 -12.32 4.25
N GLU A 221 -13.15 -12.43 5.56
CA GLU A 221 -13.85 -11.65 6.56
C GLU A 221 -13.46 -10.16 6.48
N LEU A 222 -12.15 -9.86 6.43
CA LEU A 222 -11.64 -8.50 6.31
C LEU A 222 -12.16 -7.80 5.03
N PHE A 223 -12.11 -8.49 3.89
CA PHE A 223 -12.48 -7.89 2.61
C PHE A 223 -14.00 -7.85 2.36
N ALA A 224 -14.79 -8.51 3.23
CA ALA A 224 -16.24 -8.34 3.26
C ALA A 224 -16.67 -7.03 3.95
N MET A 225 -15.80 -6.39 4.73
CA MET A 225 -16.07 -5.12 5.39
C MET A 225 -16.25 -3.98 4.38
N GLY A 226 -17.18 -3.07 4.68
CA GLY A 226 -17.65 -2.04 3.74
C GLY A 226 -16.60 -1.00 3.35
N ASP A 227 -15.64 -0.73 4.24
CA ASP A 227 -14.61 0.29 4.03
C ASP A 227 -13.21 -0.27 3.83
N ILE A 228 -13.06 -1.60 3.76
CA ILE A 228 -11.81 -2.28 3.45
C ILE A 228 -11.84 -2.73 1.98
N ASP A 229 -11.00 -2.12 1.15
CA ASP A 229 -10.94 -2.37 -0.29
C ASP A 229 -9.81 -3.32 -0.71
N GLY A 230 -9.32 -4.12 0.21
CA GLY A 230 -8.26 -5.10 0.00
C GLY A 230 -7.17 -5.04 1.06
N GLY A 231 -5.97 -5.49 0.73
CA GLY A 231 -4.88 -5.60 1.70
C GLY A 231 -3.51 -5.18 1.18
N LEU A 232 -2.71 -4.58 2.06
CA LEU A 232 -1.26 -4.47 1.90
C LEU A 232 -0.62 -5.60 2.72
N VAL A 233 -0.23 -6.67 2.02
CA VAL A 233 0.14 -7.96 2.62
C VAL A 233 1.65 -8.07 2.76
N GLY A 234 2.14 -8.21 4.00
CA GLY A 234 3.56 -8.43 4.27
C GLY A 234 3.96 -9.91 4.19
N GLY A 235 4.11 -10.57 5.33
CA GLY A 235 4.73 -11.89 5.48
C GLY A 235 4.12 -13.06 4.68
N ALA A 236 2.89 -12.95 4.22
CA ALA A 236 2.25 -13.94 3.34
C ALA A 236 2.50 -13.66 1.86
N SER A 237 2.94 -12.44 1.48
CA SER A 237 3.08 -12.04 0.07
C SER A 237 4.18 -12.79 -0.68
N PRO A 238 5.34 -13.18 -0.09
CA PRO A 238 6.36 -13.97 -0.78
C PRO A 238 6.11 -15.49 -0.66
N LYS A 239 4.85 -15.91 -0.58
CA LYS A 239 4.49 -17.33 -0.41
C LYS A 239 3.29 -17.70 -1.30
N PRO A 240 3.13 -18.99 -1.66
CA PRO A 240 1.96 -19.47 -2.42
C PRO A 240 0.60 -19.12 -1.78
N ASP A 241 0.56 -18.96 -0.45
CA ASP A 241 -0.66 -18.54 0.27
C ASP A 241 -1.17 -17.15 -0.15
N PHE A 242 -0.34 -16.31 -0.77
CA PHE A 242 -0.78 -15.06 -1.37
C PHE A 242 -1.86 -15.27 -2.42
N GLY A 243 -1.79 -16.37 -3.19
CA GLY A 243 -2.84 -16.75 -4.13
C GLY A 243 -4.21 -16.97 -3.46
N LYS A 244 -4.23 -17.54 -2.24
CA LYS A 244 -5.48 -17.70 -1.47
C LYS A 244 -6.03 -16.38 -0.96
N ILE A 245 -5.15 -15.40 -0.67
CA ILE A 245 -5.56 -14.05 -0.27
C ILE A 245 -6.15 -13.30 -1.47
N VAL A 246 -5.56 -13.43 -2.65
CA VAL A 246 -6.07 -12.84 -3.90
C VAL A 246 -7.44 -13.44 -4.28
N ASN A 247 -7.62 -14.73 -4.05
CA ASN A 247 -8.87 -15.47 -4.35
C ASN A 247 -9.67 -15.76 -3.07
N TYR A 248 -9.82 -14.79 -2.21
CA TYR A 248 -10.40 -14.85 -0.87
C TYR A 248 -11.89 -15.24 -0.80
N LYS A 249 -12.59 -15.27 -1.93
CA LYS A 249 -14.02 -15.65 -2.03
C LYS A 249 -14.18 -17.17 -2.06
#